data_7cfe8554d7648d370c3b6ef4723da556
#
_entry.id   7cfe8554d7648d370c3b6ef4723da556
#
_cell.length_a   1.000
_cell.length_b   1.000
_cell.length_c   1.000
_cell.angle_alpha   90.00
_cell.angle_beta   90.00
_cell.angle_gamma   90.00
#
_symmetry.space_group_name_H-M   'P 1'
#
loop_
_entity.id
_entity.type
_entity.pdbx_description
1 polymer ?
#
loop_
_entity_poly.entity_id
_entity_poly.type
_entity_poly.pdbx_seq_one_letter_code
_entity_poly.pdbx_strand_id
1 'polypeptide(L)'
;MLKKIFYFPIKIFVKSNILKKEKLTERFNEIYKKNYWGDFQSVSGPGSSLKNSKNIRIALKKIIKEYKISSITDAPCGDCNWIKNIFKNNKIKYLGVDIVAELIEKNKIEYKSKKNFNFKFLDLTKNKIPSADLIICRDLLFHLSFKDGKKFLRNLFQSKYKYLLMTSHSNGIHNNFNNVKDIESGDFRKINIFKKPYNFNKNYELLIKDFCDGKEKYMILFKSK
;
A
#
# COMPACT_ATOMS: atom_id res chain seq x y z
N MET A 1 30.51 -1.10 16.00
CA MET A 1 30.42 -2.28 15.15
C MET A 1 29.63 -3.45 15.77
N LEU A 2 29.64 -3.63 17.08
CA LEU A 2 28.97 -4.74 17.80
C LEU A 2 27.43 -4.75 17.77
N LYS A 3 26.74 -3.62 17.62
CA LYS A 3 25.25 -3.55 17.58
C LYS A 3 24.62 -4.19 16.33
N LYS A 4 25.33 -4.36 15.21
CA LYS A 4 24.81 -4.99 14.00
C LYS A 4 24.77 -6.52 14.06
N ILE A 5 25.64 -7.14 14.84
CA ILE A 5 25.80 -8.61 14.88
C ILE A 5 24.65 -9.28 15.65
N PHE A 6 24.15 -8.65 16.73
CA PHE A 6 23.06 -9.19 17.53
C PHE A 6 21.66 -8.91 16.93
N TYR A 7 21.52 -7.88 16.09
CA TYR A 7 20.22 -7.49 15.51
C TYR A 7 19.75 -8.42 14.39
N PHE A 8 20.67 -9.02 13.65
CA PHE A 8 20.38 -9.88 12.51
C PHE A 8 19.69 -11.21 12.88
N PRO A 9 20.17 -12.00 13.86
CA PRO A 9 19.50 -13.22 14.31
C PRO A 9 18.12 -12.98 14.88
N ILE A 10 17.94 -11.91 15.67
CA ILE A 10 16.66 -11.53 16.27
C ILE A 10 15.64 -11.20 15.16
N LYS A 11 16.07 -10.48 14.12
CA LYS A 11 15.18 -10.12 13.00
C LYS A 11 14.75 -11.35 12.20
N ILE A 12 15.62 -12.33 12.01
CA ILE A 12 15.30 -13.61 11.35
C ILE A 12 14.29 -14.41 12.17
N PHE A 13 14.50 -14.52 13.48
CA PHE A 13 13.61 -15.23 14.39
C PHE A 13 12.21 -14.58 14.43
N VAL A 14 12.15 -13.25 14.54
CA VAL A 14 10.89 -12.50 14.49
C VAL A 14 10.17 -12.72 13.17
N LYS A 15 10.88 -12.67 12.05
CA LYS A 15 10.33 -12.94 10.71
C LYS A 15 9.74 -14.34 10.63
N SER A 16 10.48 -15.37 11.07
CA SER A 16 10.01 -16.76 11.05
C SER A 16 8.71 -16.91 11.84
N ASN A 17 8.62 -16.33 13.04
CA ASN A 17 7.43 -16.40 13.87
C ASN A 17 6.21 -15.68 13.27
N ILE A 18 6.43 -14.55 12.60
CA ILE A 18 5.37 -13.83 11.88
C ILE A 18 4.84 -14.67 10.72
N LEU A 19 5.75 -15.20 9.89
CA LEU A 19 5.37 -15.90 8.66
C LEU A 19 4.75 -17.28 8.91
N LYS A 20 4.96 -17.89 10.09
CA LYS A 20 4.29 -19.14 10.51
C LYS A 20 2.80 -18.96 10.83
N LYS A 21 2.31 -17.73 11.04
CA LYS A 21 0.88 -17.52 11.30
C LYS A 21 0.06 -17.87 10.06
N GLU A 22 -1.00 -18.62 10.23
CA GLU A 22 -1.85 -19.07 9.11
C GLU A 22 -2.71 -17.94 8.53
N LYS A 23 -3.29 -17.12 9.42
CA LYS A 23 -4.19 -16.04 9.01
C LYS A 23 -3.43 -14.76 8.67
N LEU A 24 -3.76 -14.13 7.55
CA LEU A 24 -3.19 -12.83 7.16
C LEU A 24 -3.37 -11.76 8.23
N THR A 25 -4.54 -11.70 8.86
CA THR A 25 -4.81 -10.78 9.97
C THR A 25 -3.82 -10.92 11.12
N GLU A 26 -3.48 -12.15 11.49
CA GLU A 26 -2.51 -12.43 12.54
C GLU A 26 -1.10 -12.01 12.13
N ARG A 27 -0.69 -12.29 10.86
CA ARG A 27 0.61 -11.88 10.32
C ARG A 27 0.78 -10.37 10.34
N PHE A 28 -0.18 -9.63 9.78
CA PHE A 28 -0.09 -8.17 9.71
C PHE A 28 -0.26 -7.49 11.08
N ASN A 29 -1.05 -8.06 12.00
CA ASN A 29 -1.10 -7.59 13.39
C ASN A 29 0.27 -7.74 14.10
N GLU A 30 0.98 -8.87 13.91
CA GLU A 30 2.32 -9.06 14.46
C GLU A 30 3.35 -8.10 13.83
N ILE A 31 3.29 -7.90 12.50
CA ILE A 31 4.12 -6.92 11.80
C ILE A 31 3.93 -5.52 12.40
N TYR A 32 2.68 -5.12 12.60
CA TYR A 32 2.31 -3.84 13.21
C TYR A 32 2.80 -3.72 14.66
N LYS A 33 2.45 -4.67 15.53
CA LYS A 33 2.79 -4.66 16.96
C LYS A 33 4.30 -4.63 17.20
N LYS A 34 5.07 -5.31 16.36
CA LYS A 34 6.53 -5.38 16.48
C LYS A 34 7.25 -4.26 15.73
N ASN A 35 6.52 -3.34 15.07
CA ASN A 35 7.08 -2.37 14.14
C ASN A 35 8.13 -3.04 13.21
N TYR A 36 7.77 -4.20 12.66
CA TYR A 36 8.70 -5.09 11.96
C TYR A 36 9.35 -4.42 10.75
N TRP A 37 8.63 -3.53 10.06
CA TRP A 37 9.17 -2.76 8.95
C TRP A 37 10.10 -1.62 9.38
N GLY A 38 10.14 -1.28 10.68
CA GLY A 38 11.24 -0.59 11.33
C GLY A 38 11.42 0.88 10.97
N ASP A 39 10.34 1.64 10.88
CA ASP A 39 10.42 3.09 10.73
C ASP A 39 9.89 3.80 11.98
N PHE A 40 10.56 4.88 12.41
CA PHE A 40 10.16 5.62 13.61
C PHE A 40 9.05 6.64 13.33
N GLN A 41 8.86 7.05 12.06
CA GLN A 41 7.78 7.96 11.66
C GLN A 41 6.48 7.23 11.35
N SER A 42 6.57 5.98 10.88
CA SER A 42 5.42 5.25 10.36
C SER A 42 5.54 3.76 10.62
N VAL A 43 4.57 3.19 11.31
CA VAL A 43 4.48 1.72 11.49
C VAL A 43 4.17 0.99 10.18
N SER A 44 3.76 1.72 9.14
CA SER A 44 3.59 1.20 7.78
C SER A 44 4.91 1.10 7.00
N GLY A 45 6.03 1.38 7.65
CA GLY A 45 7.39 1.27 7.13
C GLY A 45 7.92 2.53 6.44
N PRO A 46 9.21 2.52 6.06
CA PRO A 46 9.93 3.71 5.59
C PRO A 46 9.33 4.35 4.34
N GLY A 47 8.66 3.56 3.49
CA GLY A 47 7.94 4.09 2.32
C GLY A 47 6.88 5.13 2.68
N SER A 48 6.29 5.04 3.87
CA SER A 48 5.24 5.94 4.36
C SER A 48 5.78 7.17 5.10
N SER A 49 7.11 7.29 5.27
CA SER A 49 7.73 8.50 5.83
C SER A 49 7.47 9.72 4.95
N LEU A 50 7.45 10.92 5.55
CA LEU A 50 7.20 12.17 4.82
C LEU A 50 8.29 12.46 3.78
N LYS A 51 9.53 12.05 4.04
CA LYS A 51 10.64 12.17 3.11
C LYS A 51 10.42 11.30 1.87
N ASN A 52 10.20 10.00 2.06
CA ASN A 52 10.09 9.04 0.96
C ASN A 52 8.78 9.21 0.15
N SER A 53 7.70 9.69 0.78
CA SER A 53 6.41 9.93 0.11
C SER A 53 6.26 11.31 -0.54
N LYS A 54 7.31 12.15 -0.57
CA LYS A 54 7.22 13.53 -1.09
C LYS A 54 6.65 13.59 -2.50
N ASN A 55 7.17 12.79 -3.42
CA ASN A 55 6.77 12.81 -4.82
C ASN A 55 5.31 12.40 -5.03
N ILE A 56 4.91 11.29 -4.39
CA ILE A 56 3.52 10.82 -4.51
C ILE A 56 2.53 11.79 -3.86
N ARG A 57 2.90 12.48 -2.77
CA ARG A 57 2.04 13.50 -2.15
C ARG A 57 1.82 14.71 -3.06
N ILE A 58 2.84 15.14 -3.78
CA ILE A 58 2.73 16.24 -4.77
C ILE A 58 1.85 15.76 -5.95
N ALA A 59 2.14 14.57 -6.47
CA ALA A 59 1.40 14.00 -7.60
C ALA A 59 -0.07 13.77 -7.26
N LEU A 60 -0.40 13.26 -6.06
CA LEU A 60 -1.78 13.00 -5.66
C LEU A 60 -2.62 14.28 -5.61
N LYS A 61 -2.04 15.42 -5.17
CA LYS A 61 -2.74 16.72 -5.23
C LYS A 61 -3.09 17.13 -6.65
N LYS A 62 -2.17 16.91 -7.61
CA LYS A 62 -2.40 17.18 -9.04
C LYS A 62 -3.48 16.23 -9.60
N ILE A 63 -3.38 14.93 -9.33
CA ILE A 63 -4.35 13.94 -9.75
C ILE A 63 -5.76 14.31 -9.27
N ILE A 64 -5.92 14.68 -8.01
CA ILE A 64 -7.22 15.08 -7.45
C ILE A 64 -7.81 16.24 -8.24
N LYS A 65 -7.01 17.25 -8.57
CA LYS A 65 -7.47 18.44 -9.30
C LYS A 65 -7.76 18.13 -10.77
N GLU A 66 -6.82 17.54 -11.48
CA GLU A 66 -6.87 17.30 -12.93
C GLU A 66 -7.94 16.28 -13.31
N TYR A 67 -8.05 15.20 -12.56
CA TYR A 67 -9.03 14.13 -12.80
C TYR A 67 -10.35 14.31 -12.04
N LYS A 68 -10.54 15.47 -11.40
CA LYS A 68 -11.79 15.82 -10.65
C LYS A 68 -12.21 14.74 -9.66
N ILE A 69 -11.25 14.21 -8.89
CA ILE A 69 -11.49 13.16 -7.89
C ILE A 69 -12.27 13.76 -6.71
N SER A 70 -13.39 13.16 -6.36
CA SER A 70 -14.24 13.55 -5.23
C SER A 70 -14.25 12.50 -4.11
N SER A 71 -13.90 11.26 -4.42
CA SER A 71 -13.84 10.16 -3.46
C SER A 71 -12.59 9.31 -3.65
N ILE A 72 -12.01 8.87 -2.53
CA ILE A 72 -10.81 8.02 -2.51
C ILE A 72 -11.04 6.84 -1.56
N THR A 73 -10.71 5.63 -2.01
CA THR A 73 -10.52 4.46 -1.16
C THR A 73 -9.03 4.14 -1.13
N ASP A 74 -8.41 4.21 0.05
CA ASP A 74 -6.99 3.86 0.28
C ASP A 74 -6.90 2.45 0.86
N ALA A 75 -6.37 1.52 0.10
CA ALA A 75 -6.43 0.08 0.35
C ALA A 75 -5.09 -0.62 0.06
N PRO A 76 -4.23 -0.84 1.07
CA PRO A 76 -4.38 -0.54 2.49
C PRO A 76 -3.97 0.89 2.85
N CYS A 77 -4.62 1.48 3.86
CA CYS A 77 -4.32 2.84 4.29
C CYS A 77 -3.13 2.94 5.27
N GLY A 78 -2.79 1.85 5.94
CA GLY A 78 -1.80 1.89 7.01
C GLY A 78 -2.14 2.92 8.10
N ASP A 79 -1.12 3.57 8.65
CA ASP A 79 -1.26 4.64 9.66
C ASP A 79 -1.57 6.01 9.07
N CYS A 80 -1.86 6.11 7.79
CA CYS A 80 -2.15 7.35 7.07
C CYS A 80 -1.06 8.44 7.18
N ASN A 81 0.17 8.11 7.62
CA ASN A 81 1.22 9.09 7.83
C ASN A 81 1.56 9.88 6.56
N TRP A 82 1.67 9.22 5.41
CA TRP A 82 2.03 9.86 4.14
C TRP A 82 0.91 10.74 3.58
N ILE A 83 -0.37 10.43 3.91
CA ILE A 83 -1.55 11.14 3.38
C ILE A 83 -2.05 12.25 4.31
N LYS A 84 -1.55 12.31 5.52
CA LYS A 84 -2.03 13.13 6.65
C LYS A 84 -2.34 14.58 6.30
N ASN A 85 -1.58 15.22 5.42
CA ASN A 85 -1.70 16.64 5.12
C ASN A 85 -2.13 16.94 3.68
N ILE A 86 -2.56 15.93 2.93
CA ILE A 86 -2.91 16.12 1.51
C ILE A 86 -4.26 16.85 1.36
N PHE A 87 -5.24 16.55 2.23
CA PHE A 87 -6.63 16.99 2.10
C PHE A 87 -7.02 18.14 3.05
N LYS A 88 -6.10 19.02 3.41
CA LYS A 88 -6.39 20.07 4.43
C LYS A 88 -7.62 20.92 4.12
N ASN A 89 -7.89 21.20 2.85
CA ASN A 89 -8.96 22.12 2.40
C ASN A 89 -9.89 21.48 1.36
N ASN A 90 -9.87 20.16 1.18
CA ASN A 90 -10.63 19.50 0.13
C ASN A 90 -11.85 18.78 0.71
N LYS A 91 -12.98 18.89 0.01
CA LYS A 91 -14.22 18.14 0.30
C LYS A 91 -14.15 16.68 -0.17
N ILE A 92 -12.94 16.09 -0.21
CA ILE A 92 -12.73 14.70 -0.65
C ILE A 92 -13.31 13.74 0.38
N LYS A 93 -14.17 12.83 -0.06
CA LYS A 93 -14.60 11.69 0.76
C LYS A 93 -13.48 10.66 0.78
N TYR A 94 -12.85 10.47 1.92
CA TYR A 94 -11.76 9.52 2.10
C TYR A 94 -12.22 8.32 2.92
N LEU A 95 -11.95 7.12 2.41
CA LEU A 95 -12.14 5.87 3.12
C LEU A 95 -10.81 5.12 3.18
N GLY A 96 -10.22 5.02 4.37
CA GLY A 96 -9.07 4.17 4.64
C GLY A 96 -9.53 2.76 5.04
N VAL A 97 -8.98 1.73 4.40
CA VAL A 97 -9.23 0.34 4.79
C VAL A 97 -7.92 -0.38 5.07
N ASP A 98 -7.90 -1.21 6.11
CA ASP A 98 -6.73 -2.01 6.48
C ASP A 98 -7.15 -3.30 7.21
N ILE A 99 -6.25 -4.29 7.19
CA ILE A 99 -6.44 -5.59 7.86
C ILE A 99 -6.06 -5.56 9.35
N VAL A 100 -5.41 -4.49 9.82
CA VAL A 100 -5.00 -4.29 11.21
C VAL A 100 -6.05 -3.47 11.96
N ALA A 101 -6.89 -4.15 12.75
CA ALA A 101 -8.02 -3.52 13.43
C ALA A 101 -7.60 -2.40 14.40
N GLU A 102 -6.53 -2.61 15.16
CA GLU A 102 -6.00 -1.60 16.11
C GLU A 102 -5.56 -0.33 15.38
N LEU A 103 -4.97 -0.47 14.20
CA LEU A 103 -4.54 0.65 13.37
C LEU A 103 -5.75 1.45 12.84
N ILE A 104 -6.81 0.75 12.46
CA ILE A 104 -8.07 1.38 12.06
C ILE A 104 -8.69 2.19 13.20
N GLU A 105 -8.72 1.66 14.42
CA GLU A 105 -9.25 2.39 15.57
C GLU A 105 -8.39 3.63 15.90
N LYS A 106 -7.07 3.53 15.84
CA LYS A 106 -6.17 4.69 15.98
C LYS A 106 -6.45 5.77 14.94
N ASN A 107 -6.61 5.38 13.68
CA ASN A 107 -6.95 6.31 12.61
C ASN A 107 -8.31 6.98 12.83
N LYS A 108 -9.33 6.26 13.29
CA LYS A 108 -10.64 6.85 13.63
C LYS A 108 -10.50 7.93 14.72
N ILE A 109 -9.71 7.67 15.74
CA ILE A 109 -9.46 8.64 16.84
C ILE A 109 -8.71 9.86 16.30
N GLU A 110 -7.63 9.65 15.54
CA GLU A 110 -6.80 10.73 15.01
C GLU A 110 -7.58 11.65 14.06
N TYR A 111 -8.45 11.08 13.24
CA TYR A 111 -9.21 11.82 12.23
C TYR A 111 -10.65 12.14 12.63
N LYS A 112 -11.03 11.97 13.92
CA LYS A 112 -12.43 12.18 14.40
C LYS A 112 -13.01 13.55 14.08
N SER A 113 -12.19 14.60 13.99
CA SER A 113 -12.62 15.95 13.64
C SER A 113 -12.89 16.16 12.15
N LYS A 114 -12.49 15.21 11.29
CA LYS A 114 -12.65 15.30 9.83
C LYS A 114 -13.86 14.49 9.39
N LYS A 115 -15.03 15.12 9.26
CA LYS A 115 -16.31 14.48 8.90
C LYS A 115 -16.28 13.70 7.58
N ASN A 116 -15.36 13.99 6.68
CA ASN A 116 -15.22 13.34 5.37
C ASN A 116 -14.20 12.17 5.36
N PHE A 117 -13.61 11.84 6.52
CA PHE A 117 -12.70 10.72 6.69
C PHE A 117 -13.41 9.58 7.41
N ASN A 118 -13.36 8.40 6.81
CA ASN A 118 -13.87 7.18 7.40
C ASN A 118 -12.81 6.09 7.34
N PHE A 119 -12.87 5.13 8.27
CA PHE A 119 -11.95 4.02 8.36
C PHE A 119 -12.71 2.72 8.63
N LYS A 120 -12.27 1.63 7.95
CA LYS A 120 -12.93 0.34 8.07
C LYS A 120 -11.90 -0.78 8.10
N PHE A 121 -12.05 -1.70 9.04
CA PHE A 121 -11.34 -3.00 9.00
C PHE A 121 -11.77 -3.79 7.77
N LEU A 122 -10.82 -4.25 6.96
CA LEU A 122 -11.11 -5.00 5.75
C LEU A 122 -9.93 -5.90 5.34
N ASP A 123 -10.18 -7.20 5.19
CA ASP A 123 -9.25 -8.12 4.53
C ASP A 123 -9.45 -8.02 3.01
N LEU A 124 -8.52 -7.36 2.33
CA LEU A 124 -8.57 -7.11 0.89
C LEU A 124 -8.49 -8.40 0.04
N THR A 125 -8.04 -9.51 0.63
CA THR A 125 -7.99 -10.82 -0.06
C THR A 125 -9.31 -11.58 -0.01
N LYS A 126 -10.23 -11.15 0.87
CA LYS A 126 -11.54 -11.81 1.09
C LYS A 126 -12.72 -10.96 0.66
N ASN A 127 -12.58 -9.64 0.69
CA ASN A 127 -13.69 -8.72 0.56
C ASN A 127 -13.51 -7.81 -0.66
N LYS A 128 -14.64 -7.48 -1.29
CA LYS A 128 -14.70 -6.44 -2.33
C LYS A 128 -14.23 -5.11 -1.76
N ILE A 129 -13.41 -4.38 -2.52
CA ILE A 129 -12.92 -3.06 -2.13
C ILE A 129 -14.05 -2.04 -2.33
N PRO A 130 -14.32 -1.15 -1.37
CA PRO A 130 -15.33 -0.11 -1.51
C PRO A 130 -15.06 0.79 -2.71
N SER A 131 -16.11 1.11 -3.46
CA SER A 131 -16.04 1.92 -4.68
C SER A 131 -15.67 3.37 -4.38
N ALA A 132 -14.91 4.00 -5.29
CA ALA A 132 -14.52 5.41 -5.23
C ALA A 132 -14.16 5.93 -6.62
N ASP A 133 -13.99 7.25 -6.80
CA ASP A 133 -13.40 7.77 -8.03
C ASP A 133 -11.96 7.28 -8.21
N LEU A 134 -11.17 7.27 -7.12
CA LEU A 134 -9.80 6.79 -7.10
C LEU A 134 -9.63 5.71 -6.04
N ILE A 135 -9.15 4.53 -6.44
CA ILE A 135 -8.62 3.54 -5.50
C ILE A 135 -7.09 3.68 -5.48
N ILE A 136 -6.53 3.83 -4.29
CA ILE A 136 -5.09 3.83 -4.06
C ILE A 136 -4.70 2.47 -3.50
N CYS A 137 -3.74 1.80 -4.14
CA CYS A 137 -3.13 0.57 -3.67
C CYS A 137 -1.61 0.77 -3.57
N ARG A 138 -1.18 1.43 -2.50
CA ARG A 138 0.22 1.73 -2.28
C ARG A 138 0.85 0.68 -1.38
N ASP A 139 1.97 0.12 -1.87
CA ASP A 139 2.85 -0.77 -1.11
C ASP A 139 2.19 -2.05 -0.55
N LEU A 140 1.24 -2.65 -1.28
CA LEU A 140 0.58 -3.89 -0.88
C LEU A 140 1.11 -5.13 -1.60
N LEU A 141 1.02 -5.18 -2.94
CA LEU A 141 1.22 -6.41 -3.72
C LEU A 141 2.59 -7.05 -3.50
N PHE A 142 3.61 -6.29 -3.22
CA PHE A 142 4.94 -6.80 -2.98
C PHE A 142 5.13 -7.40 -1.57
N HIS A 143 4.11 -7.30 -0.72
CA HIS A 143 4.01 -7.97 0.58
C HIS A 143 3.03 -9.16 0.57
N LEU A 144 2.40 -9.47 -0.56
CA LEU A 144 1.49 -10.60 -0.68
C LEU A 144 2.13 -11.74 -1.50
N SER A 145 1.85 -12.99 -1.11
CA SER A 145 2.12 -14.16 -1.96
C SER A 145 1.41 -14.00 -3.31
N PHE A 146 1.82 -14.74 -4.34
CA PHE A 146 1.09 -14.71 -5.62
C PHE A 146 -0.36 -15.16 -5.46
N LYS A 147 -0.62 -16.13 -4.59
CA LYS A 147 -1.96 -16.61 -4.29
C LYS A 147 -2.84 -15.50 -3.70
N ASP A 148 -2.35 -14.79 -2.70
CA ASP A 148 -3.12 -13.73 -2.03
C ASP A 148 -3.17 -12.46 -2.89
N GLY A 149 -2.12 -12.16 -3.64
CA GLY A 149 -2.13 -11.09 -4.64
C GLY A 149 -3.20 -11.30 -5.72
N LYS A 150 -3.38 -12.54 -6.21
CA LYS A 150 -4.47 -12.87 -7.17
C LYS A 150 -5.86 -12.70 -6.55
N LYS A 151 -6.05 -13.11 -5.27
CA LYS A 151 -7.32 -12.88 -4.56
C LYS A 151 -7.62 -11.39 -4.42
N PHE A 152 -6.61 -10.61 -3.98
CA PHE A 152 -6.73 -9.15 -3.90
C PHE A 152 -7.13 -8.53 -5.24
N LEU A 153 -6.44 -8.86 -6.34
CA LEU A 153 -6.75 -8.32 -7.66
C LEU A 153 -8.15 -8.70 -8.13
N ARG A 154 -8.60 -9.93 -7.87
CA ARG A 154 -9.99 -10.33 -8.16
C ARG A 154 -11.00 -9.42 -7.44
N ASN A 155 -10.78 -9.14 -6.16
CA ASN A 155 -11.65 -8.28 -5.36
C ASN A 155 -11.57 -6.81 -5.81
N LEU A 156 -10.39 -6.34 -6.21
CA LEU A 156 -10.17 -5.02 -6.77
C LEU A 156 -10.94 -4.83 -8.09
N PHE A 157 -10.83 -5.78 -9.02
CA PHE A 157 -11.50 -5.68 -10.31
C PHE A 157 -13.03 -5.84 -10.27
N GLN A 158 -13.57 -6.33 -9.16
CA GLN A 158 -15.02 -6.31 -8.90
C GLN A 158 -15.51 -4.96 -8.36
N SER A 159 -14.60 -4.05 -8.00
CA SER A 159 -14.93 -2.74 -7.46
C SER A 159 -15.18 -1.74 -8.59
N LYS A 160 -16.04 -0.75 -8.34
CA LYS A 160 -16.28 0.34 -9.28
C LYS A 160 -15.33 1.50 -8.95
N TYR A 161 -14.51 1.91 -9.89
CA TYR A 161 -13.61 3.07 -9.78
C TYR A 161 -13.38 3.70 -11.15
N LYS A 162 -13.00 4.97 -11.18
CA LYS A 162 -12.60 5.66 -12.41
C LYS A 162 -11.09 5.50 -12.63
N TYR A 163 -10.32 5.54 -11.53
CA TYR A 163 -8.87 5.48 -11.55
C TYR A 163 -8.34 4.55 -10.46
N LEU A 164 -7.22 3.90 -10.79
CA LEU A 164 -6.46 3.05 -9.87
C LEU A 164 -5.01 3.56 -9.82
N LEU A 165 -4.52 3.86 -8.64
CA LEU A 165 -3.13 4.26 -8.39
C LEU A 165 -2.41 3.16 -7.64
N MET A 166 -1.42 2.51 -8.26
CA MET A 166 -0.82 1.27 -7.76
C MET A 166 0.70 1.27 -7.82
N THR A 167 1.36 0.63 -6.84
CA THR A 167 2.82 0.47 -6.79
C THR A 167 3.35 -0.60 -7.74
N SER A 168 4.47 -0.31 -8.43
CA SER A 168 5.31 -1.26 -9.15
C SER A 168 6.80 -0.92 -8.96
N HIS A 169 7.69 -1.92 -9.04
CA HIS A 169 9.14 -1.72 -9.08
C HIS A 169 9.68 -1.69 -10.52
N SER A 170 8.82 -1.82 -11.50
CA SER A 170 9.08 -1.64 -12.93
C SER A 170 8.13 -0.60 -13.49
N ASN A 171 8.59 0.19 -14.44
CA ASN A 171 7.75 1.10 -15.22
C ASN A 171 7.25 0.46 -16.54
N GLY A 172 7.54 -0.83 -16.74
CA GLY A 172 7.18 -1.57 -17.96
C GLY A 172 8.16 -1.41 -19.11
N ILE A 173 9.10 -0.45 -19.06
CA ILE A 173 10.17 -0.22 -20.03
C ILE A 173 11.51 -0.51 -19.37
N HIS A 174 11.89 0.24 -18.36
CA HIS A 174 13.09 0.02 -17.57
C HIS A 174 12.80 -0.92 -16.38
N ASN A 175 13.83 -1.65 -15.94
CA ASN A 175 13.69 -2.67 -14.87
C ASN A 175 12.61 -3.71 -15.20
N ASN A 176 12.58 -4.17 -16.45
CA ASN A 176 11.57 -5.09 -16.96
C ASN A 176 11.88 -6.56 -16.60
N PHE A 177 11.92 -6.86 -15.30
CA PHE A 177 12.16 -8.21 -14.80
C PHE A 177 10.87 -9.04 -14.71
N ASN A 178 11.02 -10.36 -14.67
CA ASN A 178 9.92 -11.29 -14.42
C ASN A 178 9.74 -11.52 -12.91
N ASN A 179 8.49 -11.73 -12.47
CA ASN A 179 8.18 -12.11 -11.10
C ASN A 179 8.41 -13.61 -10.91
N VAL A 180 9.64 -14.02 -10.61
CA VAL A 180 10.03 -15.45 -10.58
C VAL A 180 9.83 -16.08 -9.21
N LYS A 181 10.12 -15.32 -8.14
CA LYS A 181 10.11 -15.84 -6.76
C LYS A 181 8.84 -15.45 -6.02
N ASP A 182 8.13 -16.43 -5.48
CA ASP A 182 7.03 -16.18 -4.54
C ASP A 182 7.56 -15.96 -3.12
N ILE A 183 6.70 -15.42 -2.27
CA ILE A 183 6.95 -15.17 -0.85
C ILE A 183 5.73 -15.58 -0.02
N GLU A 184 5.95 -15.78 1.26
CA GLU A 184 4.85 -15.77 2.23
C GLU A 184 4.33 -14.33 2.40
N SER A 185 3.00 -14.17 2.44
CA SER A 185 2.40 -12.84 2.68
C SER A 185 2.86 -12.24 4.00
N GLY A 186 3.31 -10.98 3.97
CA GLY A 186 3.99 -10.27 5.06
C GLY A 186 5.50 -10.13 4.85
N ASP A 187 6.10 -10.91 3.95
CA ASP A 187 7.49 -10.74 3.51
C ASP A 187 7.61 -9.67 2.41
N PHE A 188 8.75 -9.54 1.78
CA PHE A 188 9.04 -8.56 0.74
C PHE A 188 9.66 -9.19 -0.50
N ARG A 189 9.17 -8.78 -1.68
CA ARG A 189 9.86 -8.96 -2.97
C ARG A 189 9.62 -7.76 -3.87
N LYS A 190 10.53 -7.48 -4.80
CA LYS A 190 10.22 -6.56 -5.90
C LYS A 190 9.16 -7.16 -6.81
N ILE A 191 8.26 -6.33 -7.33
CA ILE A 191 7.22 -6.74 -8.28
C ILE A 191 7.23 -5.90 -9.54
N ASN A 192 6.91 -6.55 -10.65
CA ASN A 192 6.59 -5.94 -11.94
C ASN A 192 5.12 -6.26 -12.25
N ILE A 193 4.24 -5.27 -12.11
CA ILE A 193 2.80 -5.50 -12.34
C ILE A 193 2.44 -5.78 -13.80
N PHE A 194 3.33 -5.48 -14.74
CA PHE A 194 3.13 -5.72 -16.18
C PHE A 194 3.49 -7.16 -16.60
N LYS A 195 4.04 -7.98 -15.71
CA LYS A 195 4.41 -9.37 -15.95
C LYS A 195 3.54 -10.32 -15.12
N LYS A 196 3.54 -11.61 -15.55
CA LYS A 196 2.87 -12.66 -14.76
C LYS A 196 3.32 -12.61 -13.29
N PRO A 197 2.44 -12.85 -12.34
CA PRO A 197 1.04 -13.28 -12.48
C PRO A 197 0.04 -12.13 -12.58
N TYR A 198 0.48 -10.86 -12.63
CA TYR A 198 -0.38 -9.67 -12.55
C TYR A 198 -0.91 -9.19 -13.90
N ASN A 199 -0.06 -9.13 -14.93
CA ASN A 199 -0.38 -8.83 -16.34
C ASN A 199 -1.19 -7.54 -16.59
N PHE A 200 -0.89 -6.46 -15.85
CA PHE A 200 -1.50 -5.17 -16.14
C PHE A 200 -1.12 -4.70 -17.54
N ASN A 201 -2.07 -4.02 -18.21
CA ASN A 201 -1.78 -3.35 -19.49
C ASN A 201 -0.82 -2.18 -19.24
N LYS A 202 0.07 -1.91 -20.20
CA LYS A 202 0.98 -0.77 -20.16
C LYS A 202 0.33 0.56 -20.58
N ASN A 203 -0.95 0.55 -20.92
CA ASN A 203 -1.71 1.76 -21.19
C ASN A 203 -2.13 2.40 -19.87
N TYR A 204 -1.31 3.31 -19.35
CA TYR A 204 -1.53 4.05 -18.11
C TYR A 204 -1.55 5.56 -18.36
N GLU A 205 -2.24 6.30 -17.49
CA GLU A 205 -2.40 7.76 -17.58
C GLU A 205 -1.16 8.50 -17.07
N LEU A 206 -0.58 8.04 -15.95
CA LEU A 206 0.57 8.67 -15.31
C LEU A 206 1.53 7.65 -14.73
N LEU A 207 2.82 7.98 -14.80
CA LEU A 207 3.92 7.30 -14.13
C LEU A 207 4.58 8.27 -13.15
N ILE A 208 4.59 7.92 -11.87
CA ILE A 208 5.13 8.76 -10.80
C ILE A 208 6.30 8.03 -10.16
N LYS A 209 7.49 8.65 -10.16
CA LYS A 209 8.62 8.12 -9.41
C LYS A 209 8.35 8.26 -7.91
N ASP A 210 8.36 7.14 -7.22
CA ASP A 210 8.24 7.04 -5.77
C ASP A 210 9.53 6.40 -5.20
N PHE A 211 9.77 6.53 -3.92
CA PHE A 211 11.01 6.06 -3.31
C PHE A 211 10.75 5.34 -2.01
N CYS A 212 11.68 4.44 -1.66
CA CYS A 212 11.81 3.88 -0.33
C CYS A 212 13.30 3.71 -0.04
N ASP A 213 13.82 4.44 0.96
CA ASP A 213 15.24 4.40 1.36
C ASP A 213 16.23 4.53 0.19
N GLY A 214 15.98 5.51 -0.69
CA GLY A 214 16.80 5.78 -1.88
C GLY A 214 16.59 4.79 -3.04
N LYS A 215 15.76 3.75 -2.86
CA LYS A 215 15.43 2.79 -3.93
C LYS A 215 14.20 3.25 -4.68
N GLU A 216 14.33 3.31 -6.01
CA GLU A 216 13.25 3.72 -6.91
C GLU A 216 12.18 2.66 -7.02
N LYS A 217 10.94 3.10 -6.95
CA LYS A 217 9.72 2.38 -7.32
C LYS A 217 8.78 3.37 -8.00
N TYR A 218 7.66 2.91 -8.49
CA TYR A 218 6.71 3.73 -9.25
C TYR A 218 5.32 3.60 -8.66
N MET A 219 4.58 4.71 -8.67
CA MET A 219 3.13 4.71 -8.55
C MET A 219 2.54 4.98 -9.94
N ILE A 220 1.67 4.10 -10.40
CA ILE A 220 1.15 4.09 -11.76
C ILE A 220 -0.35 4.31 -11.70
N LEU A 221 -0.83 5.34 -12.42
CA LEU A 221 -2.25 5.68 -12.51
C LEU A 221 -2.85 5.02 -13.76
N PHE A 222 -3.83 4.19 -13.55
CA PHE A 222 -4.63 3.56 -14.60
C PHE A 222 -6.04 4.16 -14.61
N LYS A 223 -6.61 4.33 -15.79
CA LYS A 223 -8.03 4.61 -15.97
C LYS A 223 -8.78 3.29 -16.08
N SER A 224 -9.93 3.19 -15.41
CA SER A 224 -10.84 2.06 -15.59
C SER A 224 -11.37 2.03 -17.03
N LYS A 225 -11.56 0.82 -17.55
CA LYS A 225 -12.21 0.63 -18.84
C LYS A 225 -13.71 0.87 -18.72
#